data_8f135ad4670db6f970852e0306a5b567
#
_entry.id   8f135ad4670db6f970852e0306a5b567
#
_cell.length_a   1.000
_cell.length_b   1.000
_cell.length_c   1.000
_cell.angle_alpha   90.00
_cell.angle_beta   90.00
_cell.angle_gamma   90.00
#
_symmetry.space_group_name_H-M   'P 1'
#
loop_
_entity.id
_entity.type
_entity.pdbx_description
1 polymer ?
#
loop_
_entity_poly.entity_id
_entity_poly.type
_entity_poly.pdbx_seq_one_letter_code
_entity_poly.pdbx_strand_id
1 'polypeptide(L)'
;MEYQKKEIRIFQNGRTVNDQFYIDGDYNVPEAKRDVGKIILSNGMLRVEEMKQVESYLKVSGKLEFKVLYMADEMVPVPASLEGRIPFEEMIYLEQEPEGNLVLQTSDTEVTVTMIHSRKLNIKTLAEISIGTEKCTGEEITTDVEEKAPVFKKMKEEEILKVFATGKDTYRIKEEVTLSGTKEHIGTLLWTDVTGGKADTQLGTDELLISGELNMF
;
A
#
# COMPACT_ATOMS: atom_id res chain seq x y z
N MET A 1 22.32 44.66 -15.39
CA MET A 1 21.05 44.00 -15.06
C MET A 1 21.34 42.77 -14.26
N GLU A 2 20.92 42.74 -13.02
CA GLU A 2 21.11 41.60 -12.10
C GLU A 2 19.76 41.01 -11.73
N TYR A 3 19.64 39.69 -11.83
CA TYR A 3 18.40 38.99 -11.53
C TYR A 3 18.48 38.41 -10.11
N GLN A 4 17.56 38.80 -9.26
CA GLN A 4 17.36 38.12 -7.99
C GLN A 4 16.60 36.82 -8.22
N LYS A 5 17.17 35.72 -7.82
CA LYS A 5 16.61 34.40 -8.00
C LYS A 5 16.29 33.74 -6.66
N LYS A 6 15.25 32.94 -6.66
CA LYS A 6 14.88 32.11 -5.51
C LYS A 6 14.68 30.69 -5.96
N GLU A 7 15.28 29.74 -5.25
CA GLU A 7 15.02 28.33 -5.45
C GLU A 7 13.69 27.93 -4.81
N ILE A 8 12.86 27.25 -5.58
CA ILE A 8 11.64 26.64 -5.11
C ILE A 8 11.70 25.13 -5.36
N ARG A 9 11.17 24.34 -4.42
CA ARG A 9 11.03 22.90 -4.60
C ARG A 9 9.64 22.59 -5.14
N ILE A 10 9.61 21.95 -6.30
CA ILE A 10 8.39 21.56 -7.00
C ILE A 10 8.27 20.04 -6.90
N PHE A 11 7.11 19.59 -6.45
CA PHE A 11 6.74 18.19 -6.46
C PHE A 11 6.02 17.87 -7.78
N GLN A 12 6.49 16.86 -8.47
CA GLN A 12 5.92 16.40 -9.72
C GLN A 12 5.60 14.91 -9.61
N ASN A 13 4.35 14.57 -9.95
CA ASN A 13 3.96 13.20 -10.21
C ASN A 13 4.35 12.88 -11.64
N GLY A 14 5.10 11.79 -11.80
CA GLY A 14 5.44 11.26 -13.10
C GLY A 14 4.38 10.31 -13.64
N ARG A 15 4.78 9.47 -14.59
CA ARG A 15 3.90 8.46 -15.17
C ARG A 15 3.48 7.42 -14.15
N THR A 16 2.27 6.93 -14.32
CA THR A 16 1.74 5.75 -13.62
C THR A 16 1.76 4.57 -14.58
N VAL A 17 2.28 3.45 -14.12
CA VAL A 17 2.24 2.14 -14.79
C VAL A 17 1.26 1.26 -14.05
N ASN A 18 0.30 0.73 -14.77
CA ASN A 18 -0.66 -0.24 -14.24
C ASN A 18 -0.34 -1.59 -14.83
N ASP A 19 -0.37 -2.61 -14.02
CA ASP A 19 -0.17 -3.98 -14.45
C ASP A 19 -1.07 -4.95 -13.70
N GLN A 20 -1.34 -6.09 -14.34
CA GLN A 20 -2.20 -7.12 -13.82
C GLN A 20 -1.56 -8.49 -14.06
N PHE A 21 -1.38 -9.26 -13.01
CA PHE A 21 -0.71 -10.54 -13.08
C PHE A 21 -1.37 -11.59 -12.18
N TYR A 22 -1.05 -12.86 -12.44
CA TYR A 22 -1.57 -13.97 -11.66
C TYR A 22 -0.50 -14.53 -10.72
N ILE A 23 -0.93 -14.80 -9.49
CA ILE A 23 -0.18 -15.61 -8.54
C ILE A 23 -0.93 -16.92 -8.40
N ASP A 24 -0.28 -18.04 -8.69
CA ASP A 24 -0.85 -19.40 -8.56
C ASP A 24 0.13 -20.25 -7.75
N GLY A 25 -0.33 -20.78 -6.64
CA GLY A 25 0.52 -21.55 -5.75
C GLY A 25 -0.25 -22.55 -4.91
N ASP A 26 0.39 -23.68 -4.68
CA ASP A 26 -0.12 -24.70 -3.77
C ASP A 26 0.31 -24.38 -2.33
N TYR A 27 -0.61 -24.55 -1.40
CA TYR A 27 -0.39 -24.31 0.01
C TYR A 27 -0.74 -25.55 0.83
N ASN A 28 0.22 -26.06 1.60
CA ASN A 28 -0.02 -27.18 2.50
C ASN A 28 -0.60 -26.64 3.82
N VAL A 29 -1.72 -27.20 4.23
CA VAL A 29 -2.37 -26.87 5.50
C VAL A 29 -1.45 -27.30 6.65
N PRO A 30 -1.05 -26.38 7.55
CA PRO A 30 -0.16 -26.71 8.67
C PRO A 30 -0.72 -27.81 9.56
N GLU A 31 0.13 -28.67 10.11
CA GLU A 31 -0.28 -29.80 10.96
C GLU A 31 -1.14 -29.39 12.15
N ALA A 32 -0.88 -28.21 12.72
CA ALA A 32 -1.65 -27.66 13.84
C ALA A 32 -3.08 -27.21 13.46
N LYS A 33 -3.40 -27.15 12.15
CA LYS A 33 -4.73 -26.79 11.66
C LYS A 33 -5.53 -28.04 11.33
N ARG A 34 -6.86 -27.93 11.44
CA ARG A 34 -7.81 -29.02 11.10
C ARG A 34 -7.82 -29.25 9.60
N ASP A 35 -8.21 -30.43 9.17
CA ASP A 35 -8.41 -30.77 7.79
C ASP A 35 -9.51 -29.92 7.17
N VAL A 36 -9.31 -29.44 5.96
CA VAL A 36 -10.26 -28.60 5.24
C VAL A 36 -11.34 -29.46 4.60
N GLY A 37 -12.59 -29.25 5.00
CA GLY A 37 -13.73 -29.92 4.38
C GLY A 37 -14.43 -29.04 3.33
N LYS A 38 -14.74 -27.80 3.68
CA LYS A 38 -15.40 -26.86 2.77
C LYS A 38 -14.92 -25.44 2.99
N ILE A 39 -14.45 -24.78 1.96
CA ILE A 39 -14.07 -23.37 1.99
C ILE A 39 -15.34 -22.52 2.03
N ILE A 40 -15.39 -21.54 2.95
CA ILE A 40 -16.50 -20.61 3.15
C ILE A 40 -16.15 -19.25 2.55
N LEU A 41 -14.96 -18.71 2.92
CA LEU A 41 -14.52 -17.39 2.55
C LEU A 41 -13.00 -17.39 2.39
N SER A 42 -12.52 -16.67 1.41
CA SER A 42 -11.10 -16.38 1.22
C SER A 42 -10.91 -14.90 0.97
N ASN A 43 -9.83 -14.36 1.47
CA ASN A 43 -9.38 -13.00 1.21
C ASN A 43 -7.87 -12.97 1.17
N GLY A 44 -7.30 -11.96 0.53
CA GLY A 44 -5.87 -11.76 0.52
C GLY A 44 -5.49 -10.34 0.15
N MET A 45 -4.26 -10.01 0.46
CA MET A 45 -3.68 -8.73 0.13
C MET A 45 -2.25 -8.90 -0.38
N LEU A 46 -1.88 -8.06 -1.32
CA LEU A 46 -0.53 -8.01 -1.84
C LEU A 46 0.33 -7.14 -0.93
N ARG A 47 1.44 -7.70 -0.46
CA ARG A 47 2.45 -6.96 0.27
C ARG A 47 3.70 -6.85 -0.59
N VAL A 48 3.85 -5.71 -1.26
CA VAL A 48 5.06 -5.40 -2.02
C VAL A 48 6.19 -5.08 -1.04
N GLU A 49 7.30 -5.82 -1.15
CA GLU A 49 8.49 -5.65 -0.30
C GLU A 49 9.60 -4.88 -1.03
N GLU A 50 9.74 -5.11 -2.33
CA GLU A 50 10.77 -4.45 -3.13
C GLU A 50 10.25 -4.08 -4.53
N MET A 51 10.63 -2.89 -4.97
CA MET A 51 10.46 -2.42 -6.34
C MET A 51 11.81 -1.92 -6.85
N LYS A 52 12.30 -2.50 -7.94
CA LYS A 52 13.61 -2.18 -8.49
C LYS A 52 13.56 -2.15 -10.01
N GLN A 53 14.12 -1.12 -10.60
CA GLN A 53 14.33 -1.08 -12.04
C GLN A 53 15.46 -2.03 -12.46
N VAL A 54 15.20 -2.82 -13.48
CA VAL A 54 16.14 -3.74 -14.11
C VAL A 54 16.01 -3.56 -15.62
N GLU A 55 16.94 -2.83 -16.24
CA GLU A 55 16.85 -2.45 -17.66
C GLU A 55 15.52 -1.76 -18.01
N SER A 56 14.78 -2.31 -18.97
CA SER A 56 13.46 -1.80 -19.39
C SER A 56 12.29 -2.39 -18.59
N TYR A 57 12.58 -3.02 -17.45
CA TYR A 57 11.56 -3.63 -16.62
C TYR A 57 11.60 -3.08 -15.20
N LEU A 58 10.45 -3.10 -14.56
CA LEU A 58 10.30 -2.92 -13.13
C LEU A 58 10.09 -4.28 -12.48
N LYS A 59 11.08 -4.73 -11.74
CA LYS A 59 10.95 -5.91 -10.89
C LYS A 59 10.19 -5.54 -9.63
N VAL A 60 9.05 -6.19 -9.41
CA VAL A 60 8.25 -6.06 -8.20
C VAL A 60 8.23 -7.40 -7.50
N SER A 61 8.60 -7.42 -6.23
CA SER A 61 8.59 -8.65 -5.44
C SER A 61 7.98 -8.42 -4.07
N GLY A 62 7.44 -9.49 -3.51
CA GLY A 62 6.77 -9.44 -2.22
C GLY A 62 6.06 -10.75 -1.87
N LYS A 63 4.98 -10.63 -1.13
CA LYS A 63 4.17 -11.76 -0.67
C LYS A 63 2.68 -11.46 -0.84
N LEU A 64 1.95 -12.44 -1.33
CA LEU A 64 0.53 -12.52 -1.17
C LEU A 64 0.26 -13.04 0.25
N GLU A 65 -0.34 -12.25 1.11
CA GLU A 65 -0.85 -12.67 2.40
C GLU A 65 -2.33 -13.04 2.23
N PHE A 66 -2.74 -14.24 2.60
CA PHE A 66 -4.10 -14.70 2.42
C PHE A 66 -4.68 -15.34 3.67
N LYS A 67 -6.00 -15.30 3.78
CA LYS A 67 -6.80 -15.90 4.84
C LYS A 67 -7.88 -16.78 4.24
N VAL A 68 -8.16 -17.90 4.90
CA VAL A 68 -9.23 -18.82 4.51
C VAL A 68 -10.05 -19.20 5.73
N LEU A 69 -11.35 -18.98 5.65
CA LEU A 69 -12.35 -19.49 6.58
C LEU A 69 -12.95 -20.76 5.97
N TYR A 70 -12.99 -21.84 6.72
CA TYR A 70 -13.46 -23.13 6.23
C TYR A 70 -14.20 -23.93 7.32
N MET A 71 -15.01 -24.89 6.89
CA MET A 71 -15.53 -25.95 7.76
C MET A 71 -14.54 -27.09 7.78
N ALA A 72 -14.18 -27.57 8.96
CA ALA A 72 -13.31 -28.70 9.12
C ALA A 72 -13.97 -29.98 8.64
N ASP A 73 -13.18 -30.92 8.08
CA ASP A 73 -13.60 -32.26 7.66
C ASP A 73 -13.66 -33.19 8.87
N GLU A 74 -14.72 -33.04 9.66
CA GLU A 74 -15.00 -33.80 10.87
C GLU A 74 -16.46 -34.31 10.88
N MET A 75 -16.75 -35.30 11.71
CA MET A 75 -18.12 -35.86 11.87
C MET A 75 -19.14 -34.73 12.19
N VAL A 76 -18.73 -33.77 13.02
CA VAL A 76 -19.48 -32.53 13.26
C VAL A 76 -18.62 -31.39 12.72
N PRO A 77 -18.99 -30.81 11.56
CA PRO A 77 -18.20 -29.75 10.96
C PRO A 77 -18.08 -28.54 11.88
N VAL A 78 -16.87 -28.09 12.14
CA VAL A 78 -16.57 -26.94 13.00
C VAL A 78 -15.89 -25.87 12.15
N PRO A 79 -16.29 -24.60 12.28
CA PRO A 79 -15.61 -23.53 11.56
C PRO A 79 -14.17 -23.37 12.07
N ALA A 80 -13.26 -23.20 11.13
CA ALA A 80 -11.83 -23.00 11.37
C ALA A 80 -11.25 -22.00 10.37
N SER A 81 -10.08 -21.48 10.67
CA SER A 81 -9.38 -20.55 9.80
C SER A 81 -7.90 -20.88 9.67
N LEU A 82 -7.34 -20.49 8.56
CA LEU A 82 -5.90 -20.50 8.32
C LEU A 82 -5.46 -19.22 7.60
N GLU A 83 -4.21 -18.88 7.80
CA GLU A 83 -3.54 -17.78 7.14
C GLU A 83 -2.25 -18.30 6.51
N GLY A 84 -1.89 -17.76 5.37
CA GLY A 84 -0.68 -18.16 4.68
C GLY A 84 -0.06 -17.04 3.87
N ARG A 85 1.10 -17.34 3.29
CA ARG A 85 1.86 -16.41 2.45
C ARG A 85 2.42 -17.15 1.25
N ILE A 86 2.30 -16.53 0.09
CA ILE A 86 2.92 -17.02 -1.15
C ILE A 86 3.83 -15.92 -1.66
N PRO A 87 5.14 -16.17 -1.85
CA PRO A 87 6.04 -15.20 -2.45
C PRO A 87 5.67 -15.01 -3.93
N PHE A 88 5.85 -13.79 -4.43
CA PHE A 88 5.72 -13.48 -5.84
C PHE A 88 6.88 -12.60 -6.31
N GLU A 89 7.16 -12.68 -7.59
CA GLU A 89 8.07 -11.83 -8.31
C GLU A 89 7.51 -11.58 -9.70
N GLU A 90 7.36 -10.31 -10.08
CA GLU A 90 6.80 -9.91 -11.36
C GLU A 90 7.72 -8.92 -12.06
N MET A 91 7.77 -9.00 -13.39
CA MET A 91 8.58 -8.14 -14.25
C MET A 91 7.68 -7.32 -15.16
N ILE A 92 7.43 -6.08 -14.78
CA ILE A 92 6.55 -5.16 -15.50
C ILE A 92 7.37 -4.40 -16.54
N TYR A 93 6.95 -4.46 -17.80
CA TYR A 93 7.61 -3.73 -18.87
C TYR A 93 7.38 -2.23 -18.73
N LEU A 94 8.47 -1.48 -18.82
CA LEU A 94 8.47 -0.02 -18.81
C LEU A 94 8.72 0.49 -20.24
N GLU A 95 7.77 1.19 -20.81
CA GLU A 95 7.93 1.82 -22.11
C GLU A 95 9.03 2.91 -22.10
N GLN A 96 9.25 3.53 -20.97
CA GLN A 96 10.24 4.58 -20.73
C GLN A 96 10.83 4.42 -19.34
N GLU A 97 12.08 4.83 -19.16
CA GLU A 97 12.71 4.85 -17.84
C GLU A 97 11.94 5.77 -16.88
N PRO A 98 11.67 5.31 -15.63
CA PRO A 98 10.99 6.12 -14.65
C PRO A 98 11.87 7.28 -14.17
N GLU A 99 11.35 8.49 -14.26
CA GLU A 99 12.00 9.66 -13.70
C GLU A 99 11.50 9.90 -12.26
N GLY A 100 12.37 9.67 -11.27
CA GLY A 100 12.06 9.92 -9.85
C GLY A 100 11.95 8.65 -9.02
N ASN A 101 11.37 8.78 -7.82
CA ASN A 101 11.19 7.68 -6.89
C ASN A 101 9.95 6.87 -7.26
N LEU A 102 10.09 5.55 -7.26
CA LEU A 102 8.96 4.64 -7.48
C LEU A 102 8.07 4.57 -6.23
N VAL A 103 6.77 4.74 -6.43
CA VAL A 103 5.78 4.70 -5.35
C VAL A 103 4.63 3.77 -5.75
N LEU A 104 4.34 2.79 -4.91
CA LEU A 104 3.13 1.99 -5.03
C LEU A 104 1.94 2.86 -4.66
N GLN A 105 1.05 3.12 -5.61
CA GLN A 105 -0.14 3.94 -5.42
C GLN A 105 -1.32 3.12 -4.94
N THR A 106 -1.60 2.03 -5.66
CA THR A 106 -2.68 1.10 -5.31
C THR A 106 -2.27 -0.34 -5.57
N SER A 107 -2.83 -1.25 -4.80
CA SER A 107 -2.80 -2.67 -5.09
C SER A 107 -4.14 -3.28 -4.73
N ASP A 108 -4.67 -4.11 -5.60
CA ASP A 108 -5.91 -4.85 -5.40
C ASP A 108 -5.71 -6.33 -5.70
N THR A 109 -6.51 -7.19 -5.08
CA THR A 109 -6.37 -8.64 -5.20
C THR A 109 -7.72 -9.32 -5.18
N GLU A 110 -7.93 -10.20 -6.14
CA GLU A 110 -9.05 -11.16 -6.14
C GLU A 110 -8.50 -12.55 -5.88
N VAL A 111 -8.81 -13.12 -4.72
CA VAL A 111 -8.28 -14.42 -4.26
C VAL A 111 -9.32 -15.51 -4.42
N THR A 112 -8.99 -16.54 -5.16
CA THR A 112 -9.76 -17.78 -5.29
C THR A 112 -8.98 -18.93 -4.67
N VAL A 113 -9.61 -19.62 -3.73
CA VAL A 113 -9.02 -20.79 -3.07
C VAL A 113 -9.80 -22.04 -3.47
N THR A 114 -9.10 -23.05 -3.97
CA THR A 114 -9.66 -24.36 -4.29
C THR A 114 -8.98 -25.44 -3.48
N MET A 115 -9.75 -26.42 -3.05
CA MET A 115 -9.24 -27.56 -2.30
C MET A 115 -8.76 -28.64 -3.28
N ILE A 116 -7.47 -29.00 -3.20
CA ILE A 116 -6.90 -30.16 -3.91
C ILE A 116 -7.24 -31.43 -3.12
N HIS A 117 -7.00 -31.41 -1.84
CA HIS A 117 -7.45 -32.37 -0.83
C HIS A 117 -7.45 -31.71 0.56
N SER A 118 -7.93 -32.37 1.60
CA SER A 118 -8.15 -31.78 2.93
C SER A 118 -6.91 -31.11 3.58
N ARG A 119 -5.72 -31.48 3.13
CA ARG A 119 -4.42 -30.93 3.62
C ARG A 119 -3.69 -30.08 2.58
N LYS A 120 -4.28 -29.85 1.41
CA LYS A 120 -3.63 -29.09 0.35
C LYS A 120 -4.62 -28.23 -0.42
N LEU A 121 -4.32 -26.94 -0.49
CA LEU A 121 -5.10 -25.93 -1.19
C LEU A 121 -4.30 -25.40 -2.38
N ASN A 122 -5.00 -25.02 -3.44
CA ASN A 122 -4.46 -24.17 -4.49
C ASN A 122 -5.00 -22.76 -4.32
N ILE A 123 -4.11 -21.79 -4.29
CA ILE A 123 -4.40 -20.37 -4.12
C ILE A 123 -4.13 -19.67 -5.45
N LYS A 124 -5.18 -19.18 -6.09
CA LYS A 124 -5.10 -18.36 -7.29
C LYS A 124 -5.50 -16.94 -6.97
N THR A 125 -4.69 -16.00 -7.41
CA THR A 125 -4.95 -14.58 -7.19
C THR A 125 -4.72 -13.81 -8.47
N LEU A 126 -5.70 -13.02 -8.86
CA LEU A 126 -5.51 -11.93 -9.80
C LEU A 126 -5.07 -10.72 -8.99
N ALA A 127 -3.89 -10.20 -9.28
CA ALA A 127 -3.32 -9.04 -8.62
C ALA A 127 -3.26 -7.87 -9.61
N GLU A 128 -3.74 -6.71 -9.17
CA GLU A 128 -3.64 -5.45 -9.92
C GLU A 128 -2.77 -4.49 -9.12
N ILE A 129 -1.80 -3.86 -9.76
CA ILE A 129 -0.94 -2.86 -9.13
C ILE A 129 -0.85 -1.60 -9.98
N SER A 130 -0.77 -0.47 -9.30
CA SER A 130 -0.54 0.84 -9.89
C SER A 130 0.70 1.45 -9.26
N ILE A 131 1.73 1.70 -10.06
CA ILE A 131 3.01 2.23 -9.61
C ILE A 131 3.25 3.55 -10.31
N GLY A 132 3.41 4.60 -9.52
CA GLY A 132 3.75 5.94 -10.00
C GLY A 132 5.19 6.30 -9.74
N THR A 133 5.62 7.43 -10.28
CA THR A 133 6.88 8.06 -9.93
C THR A 133 6.64 9.42 -9.31
N GLU A 134 7.48 9.77 -8.34
CA GLU A 134 7.47 11.05 -7.66
C GLU A 134 8.85 11.68 -7.74
N LYS A 135 8.91 12.93 -8.16
CA LYS A 135 10.14 13.69 -8.28
C LYS A 135 10.00 15.04 -7.57
N CYS A 136 10.98 15.36 -6.74
CA CYS A 136 11.09 16.68 -6.14
C CYS A 136 12.29 17.38 -6.78
N THR A 137 12.04 18.42 -7.59
CA THR A 137 13.09 19.20 -8.26
C THR A 137 13.17 20.59 -7.69
N GLY A 138 14.39 21.12 -7.57
CA GLY A 138 14.62 22.54 -7.31
C GLY A 138 14.59 23.32 -8.62
N GLU A 139 13.69 24.31 -8.70
CA GLU A 139 13.61 25.23 -9.82
C GLU A 139 13.99 26.65 -9.37
N GLU A 140 14.82 27.34 -10.16
CA GLU A 140 15.12 28.72 -9.93
C GLU A 140 14.10 29.64 -10.61
N ILE A 141 13.44 30.47 -9.81
CA ILE A 141 12.54 31.51 -10.34
C ILE A 141 13.17 32.89 -10.13
N THR A 142 13.02 33.76 -11.09
CA THR A 142 13.40 35.18 -10.98
C THR A 142 12.34 35.91 -10.19
N THR A 143 12.73 36.48 -9.07
CA THR A 143 11.83 37.23 -8.17
C THR A 143 11.94 38.74 -8.32
N ASP A 144 13.08 39.26 -8.75
CA ASP A 144 13.29 40.68 -9.00
C ASP A 144 14.44 40.91 -9.99
N VAL A 145 14.54 42.12 -10.46
CA VAL A 145 15.59 42.62 -11.37
C VAL A 145 16.16 43.91 -10.80
N GLU A 146 17.46 43.93 -10.59
CA GLU A 146 18.18 45.14 -10.20
C GLU A 146 18.92 45.74 -11.39
N GLU A 147 18.73 46.99 -11.60
CA GLU A 147 19.45 47.73 -12.64
C GLU A 147 19.88 49.10 -12.13
N LYS A 148 21.06 49.57 -12.60
CA LYS A 148 21.63 50.88 -12.23
C LYS A 148 20.90 52.05 -12.84
N ALA A 149 20.13 51.83 -13.92
CA ALA A 149 19.27 52.81 -14.56
C ALA A 149 17.81 52.70 -14.10
N PRO A 150 17.01 53.77 -14.08
CA PRO A 150 15.60 53.70 -13.70
C PRO A 150 14.83 52.82 -14.70
N VAL A 151 14.27 51.75 -14.21
CA VAL A 151 13.44 50.81 -14.99
C VAL A 151 12.03 50.74 -14.43
N PHE A 152 11.05 50.56 -15.32
CA PHE A 152 9.68 50.32 -14.92
C PHE A 152 9.49 48.81 -14.71
N LYS A 153 9.08 48.42 -13.52
CA LYS A 153 8.79 47.01 -13.18
C LYS A 153 7.28 46.83 -13.06
N LYS A 154 6.78 45.72 -13.64
CA LYS A 154 5.43 45.22 -13.37
C LYS A 154 5.59 43.89 -12.62
N MET A 155 5.20 43.87 -11.37
CA MET A 155 5.28 42.71 -10.52
C MET A 155 3.86 42.15 -10.30
N LYS A 156 3.78 40.81 -10.13
CA LYS A 156 2.58 40.11 -9.76
C LYS A 156 2.94 39.12 -8.65
N GLU A 157 2.18 39.10 -7.58
CA GLU A 157 2.30 38.10 -6.54
C GLU A 157 1.52 36.84 -6.94
N GLU A 158 2.14 35.71 -6.83
CA GLU A 158 1.54 34.38 -7.04
C GLU A 158 1.82 33.52 -5.84
N GLU A 159 0.78 32.84 -5.36
CA GLU A 159 0.92 31.82 -4.32
C GLU A 159 1.34 30.50 -4.97
N ILE A 160 2.49 29.97 -4.55
CA ILE A 160 3.03 28.72 -5.07
C ILE A 160 3.08 27.69 -3.94
N LEU A 161 2.44 26.55 -4.15
CA LEU A 161 2.59 25.41 -3.27
C LEU A 161 3.98 24.80 -3.46
N LYS A 162 4.69 24.61 -2.36
CA LYS A 162 6.00 23.94 -2.33
C LYS A 162 5.97 22.76 -1.38
N VAL A 163 6.77 21.73 -1.70
CA VAL A 163 6.99 20.63 -0.76
C VAL A 163 7.89 21.13 0.36
N PHE A 164 7.39 21.08 1.59
CA PHE A 164 8.16 21.42 2.78
C PHE A 164 9.03 20.23 3.22
N ALA A 165 8.41 19.06 3.35
CA ALA A 165 9.09 17.82 3.71
C ALA A 165 8.33 16.63 3.11
N THR A 166 9.05 15.55 2.85
CA THR A 166 8.50 14.23 2.52
C THR A 166 9.12 13.21 3.44
N GLY A 167 8.34 12.24 3.87
CA GLY A 167 8.83 11.16 4.72
C GLY A 167 7.95 9.94 4.58
N LYS A 168 8.51 8.78 4.93
CA LYS A 168 7.77 7.53 5.04
C LYS A 168 8.13 6.91 6.37
N ASP A 169 7.12 6.60 7.16
CA ASP A 169 7.31 5.94 8.44
C ASP A 169 6.26 4.84 8.63
N THR A 170 6.55 3.91 9.55
CA THR A 170 5.66 2.82 9.89
C THR A 170 5.40 2.85 11.38
N TYR A 171 4.16 3.11 11.74
CA TYR A 171 3.71 3.09 13.12
C TYR A 171 2.97 1.78 13.43
N ARG A 172 3.36 1.13 14.53
CA ARG A 172 2.71 -0.09 15.02
C ARG A 172 1.75 0.25 16.14
N ILE A 173 0.45 0.02 15.89
CA ILE A 173 -0.59 0.19 16.88
C ILE A 173 -0.82 -1.14 17.61
N LYS A 174 -0.94 -1.09 18.93
CA LYS A 174 -1.33 -2.23 19.77
C LYS A 174 -2.33 -1.73 20.79
N GLU A 175 -3.57 -2.17 20.63
CA GLU A 175 -4.68 -1.79 21.50
C GLU A 175 -5.38 -3.02 22.04
N GLU A 176 -5.90 -2.91 23.25
CA GLU A 176 -6.74 -3.92 23.88
C GLU A 176 -8.22 -3.49 23.82
N VAL A 177 -9.03 -4.29 23.14
CA VAL A 177 -10.44 -4.02 22.99
C VAL A 177 -11.25 -4.85 23.97
N THR A 178 -11.92 -4.20 24.89
CA THR A 178 -12.82 -4.86 25.86
C THR A 178 -14.26 -4.84 25.35
N LEU A 179 -14.87 -6.02 25.27
CA LEU A 179 -16.30 -6.12 24.96
C LEU A 179 -17.15 -5.63 26.14
N SER A 180 -18.24 -4.91 25.83
CA SER A 180 -19.19 -4.50 26.86
C SER A 180 -19.81 -5.72 27.53
N GLY A 181 -20.05 -5.66 28.84
CA GLY A 181 -20.58 -6.78 29.63
C GLY A 181 -21.97 -7.29 29.21
N THR A 182 -22.62 -6.64 28.25
CA THR A 182 -23.88 -7.06 27.63
C THR A 182 -23.67 -7.98 26.40
N LYS A 183 -22.44 -8.13 25.94
CA LYS A 183 -22.07 -9.01 24.81
C LYS A 183 -21.66 -10.37 25.32
N GLU A 184 -21.94 -11.41 24.52
CA GLU A 184 -21.44 -12.76 24.79
C GLU A 184 -19.89 -12.80 24.72
N HIS A 185 -19.30 -13.71 25.49
CA HIS A 185 -17.85 -13.90 25.47
C HIS A 185 -17.39 -14.46 24.13
N ILE A 186 -16.26 -13.96 23.63
CA ILE A 186 -15.59 -14.53 22.45
C ILE A 186 -14.99 -15.87 22.86
N GLY A 187 -15.46 -16.95 22.26
CA GLY A 187 -14.89 -18.29 22.45
C GLY A 187 -13.65 -18.52 21.57
N THR A 188 -13.78 -18.25 20.28
CA THR A 188 -12.69 -18.44 19.31
C THR A 188 -12.75 -17.33 18.26
N LEU A 189 -11.59 -16.74 17.98
CA LEU A 189 -11.44 -15.76 16.93
C LEU A 189 -11.10 -16.49 15.63
N LEU A 190 -12.01 -16.47 14.67
CA LEU A 190 -11.86 -17.17 13.40
C LEU A 190 -11.47 -16.22 12.25
N TRP A 191 -11.96 -15.01 12.29
CA TRP A 191 -11.74 -14.01 11.27
C TRP A 191 -11.66 -12.63 11.90
N THR A 192 -10.72 -11.83 11.43
CA THR A 192 -10.62 -10.43 11.77
C THR A 192 -10.25 -9.64 10.54
N ASP A 193 -10.85 -8.51 10.38
CA ASP A 193 -10.46 -7.53 9.38
C ASP A 193 -10.32 -6.16 10.02
N VAL A 194 -9.28 -5.41 9.63
CA VAL A 194 -9.00 -4.08 10.17
C VAL A 194 -8.75 -3.15 8.99
N THR A 195 -9.59 -2.14 8.88
CA THR A 195 -9.46 -1.13 7.84
C THR A 195 -9.21 0.24 8.45
N GLY A 196 -8.34 1.02 7.84
CA GLY A 196 -8.13 2.42 8.19
C GLY A 196 -9.35 3.25 7.75
N GLY A 197 -9.89 4.05 8.65
CA GLY A 197 -10.86 5.08 8.34
C GLY A 197 -10.20 6.37 7.84
N LYS A 198 -10.94 7.46 7.87
CA LYS A 198 -10.42 8.78 7.52
C LYS A 198 -9.29 9.18 8.47
N ALA A 199 -8.16 9.60 7.93
CA ALA A 199 -7.07 10.18 8.68
C ALA A 199 -7.06 11.70 8.50
N ASP A 200 -6.97 12.43 9.61
CA ASP A 200 -6.80 13.88 9.64
C ASP A 200 -5.36 14.21 10.04
N THR A 201 -4.78 15.23 9.42
CA THR A 201 -3.42 15.67 9.68
C THR A 201 -3.39 17.12 10.13
N GLN A 202 -2.64 17.41 11.18
CA GLN A 202 -2.43 18.76 11.70
C GLN A 202 -0.94 19.03 11.82
N LEU A 203 -0.50 20.14 11.23
CA LEU A 203 0.88 20.60 11.33
C LEU A 203 1.05 21.41 12.61
N GLY A 204 1.90 20.93 13.53
CA GLY A 204 2.37 21.68 14.69
C GLY A 204 3.63 22.48 14.37
N THR A 205 4.31 23.00 15.39
CA THR A 205 5.54 23.77 15.20
C THR A 205 6.70 22.89 14.71
N ASP A 206 6.89 21.73 15.33
CA ASP A 206 8.00 20.80 15.05
C ASP A 206 7.53 19.36 14.82
N GLU A 207 6.23 19.16 14.71
CA GLU A 207 5.61 17.84 14.60
C GLU A 207 4.44 17.83 13.63
N LEU A 208 4.16 16.67 13.07
CA LEU A 208 2.95 16.37 12.31
C LEU A 208 2.08 15.43 13.15
N LEU A 209 0.93 15.92 13.61
CA LEU A 209 -0.05 15.10 14.30
C LEU A 209 -0.94 14.41 13.26
N ILE A 210 -1.01 13.08 13.32
CA ILE A 210 -1.90 12.27 12.50
C ILE A 210 -2.90 11.60 13.43
N SER A 211 -4.19 11.84 13.21
CA SER A 211 -5.29 11.21 13.95
C SER A 211 -6.25 10.51 12.99
N GLY A 212 -6.82 9.41 13.41
CA GLY A 212 -7.73 8.64 12.57
C GLY A 212 -8.45 7.54 13.35
N GLU A 213 -9.26 6.78 12.64
CA GLU A 213 -10.04 5.68 13.19
C GLU A 213 -9.64 4.37 12.51
N LEU A 214 -9.63 3.29 13.29
CA LEU A 214 -9.51 1.92 12.79
C LEU A 214 -10.86 1.22 12.96
N ASN A 215 -11.40 0.70 11.87
CA ASN A 215 -12.62 -0.09 11.89
C ASN A 215 -12.22 -1.57 11.98
N MET A 216 -12.76 -2.27 12.96
CA MET A 216 -12.56 -3.70 13.16
C MET A 216 -13.85 -4.46 12.88
N PHE A 217 -13.73 -5.55 12.14
CA PHE A 217 -14.80 -6.50 11.84
C PHE A 217 -14.42 -7.90 12.28
#